data_2100ca6330cd413fdc4b5313f046a6f1
#
_entry.id   2100ca6330cd413fdc4b5313f046a6f1
#
_cell.length_a   1.000
_cell.length_b   1.000
_cell.length_c   1.000
_cell.angle_alpha   90.00
_cell.angle_beta   90.00
_cell.angle_gamma   90.00
#
_symmetry.space_group_name_H-M   'P 1'
#
loop_
_entity.id
_entity.type
_entity.pdbx_description
1 polymer ?
#
loop_
_entity_poly.entity_id
_entity_poly.type
_entity_poly.pdbx_seq_one_letter_code
_entity_poly.pdbx_strand_id
1 'polypeptide(L)'
;MKPHLRDWPLLKQPELRAVLKALDGENRSTRVVGGAVRDGLLGRRVTDADLATVFPPAEVISRAEAAGLKTAPTGIAHGTVTAIAGGRPFEVTTLRRDVETDGRRAVVRFTTDWKEDAARRDFTMNALYCDVDGDILDPLGGLADLKAGRVRFIGDAEDRIREDFLRILRFFRFFAYYGTGRPDSEGLKACARLKAGIATLSAERIWAELKRLFAAPDPTRAMLWMRTTEVLNKALPESWGIDAIHRLVAAEKPEGWDPDPLLRLEAILPPHRARIDALGTRLRLSKAEAARLLAWADAPAPDPAWSEQELAKVLYRLEPSGVLDRLRHALAREMDAGHGEAAEGLRALIRFAEAWHRPVFPLSGKDLVAAGVPPGPELGQRLKELEERWIESRFSLQREELLGG
;
A
#
# COMPACT_ATOMS: atom_id res chain seq x y z
N MET A 1 -1.60 33.45 -14.47
CA MET A 1 -1.34 33.57 -13.02
C MET A 1 -0.41 32.45 -12.62
N LYS A 2 0.69 32.74 -11.94
CA LYS A 2 1.58 31.67 -11.44
C LYS A 2 0.80 30.84 -10.42
N PRO A 3 0.89 29.50 -10.43
CA PRO A 3 0.25 28.67 -9.42
C PRO A 3 0.86 28.99 -8.06
N HIS A 4 0.01 29.12 -7.05
CA HIS A 4 0.40 29.44 -5.68
C HIS A 4 -0.47 28.65 -4.68
N LEU A 5 0.05 28.45 -3.48
CA LEU A 5 -0.59 27.75 -2.37
C LEU A 5 -0.81 28.68 -1.15
N ARG A 6 -1.10 29.96 -1.37
CA ARG A 6 -1.26 30.98 -0.31
C ARG A 6 -2.29 30.60 0.76
N ASP A 7 -3.37 29.95 0.33
CA ASP A 7 -4.44 29.53 1.23
C ASP A 7 -4.32 28.08 1.70
N TRP A 8 -3.18 27.46 1.42
CA TRP A 8 -2.96 26.07 1.80
C TRP A 8 -2.97 25.90 3.33
N PRO A 9 -3.87 25.05 3.88
CA PRO A 9 -4.00 24.87 5.33
C PRO A 9 -2.70 24.45 6.02
N LEU A 10 -1.84 23.72 5.32
CA LEU A 10 -0.55 23.28 5.84
C LEU A 10 0.35 24.47 6.20
N LEU A 11 0.45 25.49 5.33
CA LEU A 11 1.26 26.69 5.58
C LEU A 11 0.71 27.58 6.72
N LYS A 12 -0.56 27.36 7.13
CA LYS A 12 -1.18 28.10 8.25
C LYS A 12 -0.93 27.43 9.60
N GLN A 13 -0.34 26.22 9.62
CA GLN A 13 -0.05 25.49 10.85
C GLN A 13 1.08 26.17 11.63
N PRO A 14 0.86 26.49 12.94
CA PRO A 14 1.84 27.21 13.73
C PRO A 14 3.15 26.45 13.90
N GLU A 15 3.10 25.12 13.97
CA GLU A 15 4.27 24.26 14.11
C GLU A 15 5.18 24.33 12.87
N LEU A 16 4.60 24.22 11.67
CA LEU A 16 5.37 24.35 10.42
C LEU A 16 5.95 25.76 10.29
N ARG A 17 5.17 26.79 10.62
CA ARG A 17 5.64 28.18 10.60
C ARG A 17 6.79 28.43 11.56
N ALA A 18 6.74 27.83 12.76
CA ALA A 18 7.85 27.93 13.72
C ALA A 18 9.14 27.35 13.15
N VAL A 19 9.07 26.16 12.49
CA VAL A 19 10.25 25.55 11.84
C VAL A 19 10.74 26.42 10.68
N LEU A 20 9.85 26.87 9.78
CA LEU A 20 10.23 27.74 8.65
C LEU A 20 10.88 29.03 9.14
N LYS A 21 10.35 29.68 10.18
CA LYS A 21 10.92 30.88 10.78
C LYS A 21 12.31 30.63 11.39
N ALA A 22 12.46 29.54 12.14
CA ALA A 22 13.75 29.14 12.71
C ALA A 22 14.82 28.91 11.64
N LEU A 23 14.42 28.39 10.49
CA LEU A 23 15.29 28.03 9.37
C LEU A 23 15.28 29.08 8.24
N ASP A 24 15.02 30.35 8.57
CA ASP A 24 15.10 31.47 7.64
C ASP A 24 14.24 31.27 6.37
N GLY A 25 13.05 30.67 6.56
CA GLY A 25 12.12 30.41 5.46
C GLY A 25 11.58 31.70 4.82
N GLU A 26 11.53 32.82 5.59
CA GLU A 26 11.13 34.13 5.10
C GLU A 26 12.06 34.64 3.99
N ASN A 27 13.37 34.32 4.05
CA ASN A 27 14.34 34.61 3.01
C ASN A 27 14.42 33.50 1.94
N ARG A 28 13.46 32.55 1.96
CA ARG A 28 13.36 31.45 1.01
C ARG A 28 14.52 30.45 1.05
N SER A 29 15.27 30.44 2.16
CA SER A 29 16.38 29.51 2.40
C SER A 29 15.88 28.10 2.75
N THR A 30 14.61 27.98 3.20
CA THR A 30 13.93 26.72 3.52
C THR A 30 12.54 26.70 2.90
N ARG A 31 12.15 25.57 2.30
CA ARG A 31 10.87 25.39 1.60
C ARG A 31 10.27 24.02 1.87
N VAL A 32 8.94 23.94 1.83
CA VAL A 32 8.24 22.66 1.71
C VAL A 32 8.54 22.04 0.35
N VAL A 33 8.70 20.71 0.27
CA VAL A 33 9.18 20.07 -0.95
C VAL A 33 8.41 18.79 -1.31
N GLY A 34 8.41 18.45 -2.59
CA GLY A 34 8.09 17.12 -3.09
C GLY A 34 6.61 16.77 -3.02
N GLY A 35 6.32 15.62 -2.39
CA GLY A 35 4.97 15.06 -2.34
C GLY A 35 3.93 15.97 -1.73
N ALA A 36 4.28 16.68 -0.67
CA ALA A 36 3.39 17.62 -0.01
C ALA A 36 2.95 18.76 -0.96
N VAL A 37 3.91 19.36 -1.69
CA VAL A 37 3.63 20.43 -2.64
C VAL A 37 2.77 19.95 -3.80
N ARG A 38 3.13 18.79 -4.39
CA ARG A 38 2.35 18.14 -5.45
C ARG A 38 0.90 17.91 -5.02
N ASP A 39 0.70 17.29 -3.86
CA ASP A 39 -0.63 16.92 -3.38
C ASP A 39 -1.44 18.16 -2.95
N GLY A 40 -0.78 19.18 -2.38
CA GLY A 40 -1.39 20.49 -2.12
C GLY A 40 -1.89 21.18 -3.39
N LEU A 41 -1.11 21.15 -4.47
CA LEU A 41 -1.50 21.71 -5.78
C LEU A 41 -2.68 20.96 -6.43
N LEU A 42 -2.86 19.68 -6.09
CA LEU A 42 -4.01 18.86 -6.51
C LEU A 42 -5.22 18.98 -5.57
N GLY A 43 -5.15 19.83 -4.54
CA GLY A 43 -6.23 20.00 -3.56
C GLY A 43 -6.42 18.78 -2.64
N ARG A 44 -5.44 17.89 -2.57
CA ARG A 44 -5.48 16.71 -1.70
C ARG A 44 -5.10 17.11 -0.27
N ARG A 45 -5.65 16.38 0.70
CA ARG A 45 -5.26 16.56 2.10
C ARG A 45 -3.81 16.11 2.30
N VAL A 46 -3.00 16.99 2.91
CA VAL A 46 -1.61 16.73 3.27
C VAL A 46 -1.47 16.83 4.78
N THR A 47 -0.89 15.81 5.39
CA THR A 47 -0.66 15.73 6.84
C THR A 47 0.80 15.97 7.19
N ASP A 48 1.72 15.55 6.34
CA ASP A 48 3.16 15.57 6.59
C ASP A 48 3.86 16.43 5.54
N ALA A 49 4.85 17.18 5.96
CA ALA A 49 5.63 18.08 5.12
C ALA A 49 7.12 17.84 5.30
N ASP A 50 7.78 17.44 4.23
CA ASP A 50 9.23 17.45 4.15
C ASP A 50 9.70 18.85 3.78
N LEU A 51 10.82 19.27 4.39
CA LEU A 51 11.45 20.56 4.14
C LEU A 51 12.80 20.34 3.45
N ALA A 52 13.10 21.21 2.51
CA ALA A 52 14.41 21.32 1.89
C ALA A 52 15.04 22.68 2.27
N THR A 53 16.33 22.69 2.58
CA THR A 53 17.03 23.89 3.03
C THR A 53 18.45 23.98 2.43
N VAL A 54 18.93 25.21 2.28
CA VAL A 54 20.33 25.47 1.87
C VAL A 54 21.32 25.24 3.01
N PHE A 55 20.86 25.19 4.26
CA PHE A 55 21.72 25.05 5.43
C PHE A 55 22.21 23.62 5.61
N PRO A 56 23.51 23.39 5.92
CA PRO A 56 24.01 22.08 6.29
C PRO A 56 23.41 21.60 7.62
N PRO A 57 23.42 20.27 7.91
CA PRO A 57 22.76 19.70 9.09
C PRO A 57 23.14 20.35 10.42
N ALA A 58 24.42 20.68 10.61
CA ALA A 58 24.89 21.31 11.85
C ALA A 58 24.26 22.70 12.04
N GLU A 59 24.08 23.47 10.98
CA GLU A 59 23.45 24.78 11.02
C GLU A 59 21.94 24.65 11.22
N VAL A 60 21.28 23.64 10.63
CA VAL A 60 19.87 23.33 10.89
C VAL A 60 19.64 23.09 12.37
N ILE A 61 20.47 22.25 13.01
CA ILE A 61 20.39 21.96 14.46
C ILE A 61 20.57 23.27 15.25
N SER A 62 21.64 24.02 15.00
CA SER A 62 21.96 25.24 15.72
C SER A 62 20.81 26.29 15.64
N ARG A 63 20.27 26.53 14.45
CA ARG A 63 19.17 27.47 14.24
C ARG A 63 17.86 27.02 14.91
N ALA A 64 17.52 25.73 14.79
CA ALA A 64 16.33 25.17 15.41
C ALA A 64 16.41 25.26 16.95
N GLU A 65 17.53 24.88 17.55
CA GLU A 65 17.73 24.96 19.01
C GLU A 65 17.76 26.39 19.51
N ALA A 66 18.38 27.33 18.79
CA ALA A 66 18.33 28.75 19.11
C ALA A 66 16.91 29.33 19.10
N ALA A 67 16.02 28.76 18.31
CA ALA A 67 14.58 29.08 18.28
C ALA A 67 13.74 28.29 19.32
N GLY A 68 14.36 27.50 20.19
CA GLY A 68 13.69 26.69 21.21
C GLY A 68 13.01 25.42 20.70
N LEU A 69 13.33 24.99 19.47
CA LEU A 69 12.83 23.74 18.90
C LEU A 69 13.76 22.58 19.31
N LYS A 70 13.17 21.38 19.47
CA LYS A 70 13.95 20.16 19.66
C LYS A 70 14.41 19.61 18.29
N THR A 71 15.57 18.96 18.26
CA THR A 71 16.10 18.31 17.08
C THR A 71 16.44 16.84 17.34
N ALA A 72 16.35 16.01 16.28
CA ALA A 72 16.82 14.63 16.30
C ALA A 72 17.66 14.35 15.04
N PRO A 73 18.87 13.81 15.18
CA PRO A 73 19.80 13.58 14.07
C PRO A 73 19.48 12.28 13.32
N THR A 74 18.27 12.13 12.81
CA THR A 74 17.73 10.87 12.26
C THR A 74 18.36 10.44 10.93
N GLY A 75 19.10 11.31 10.25
CA GLY A 75 19.65 11.01 8.93
C GLY A 75 20.82 11.93 8.51
N ILE A 76 21.67 12.33 9.44
CA ILE A 76 22.79 13.29 9.19
C ILE A 76 23.68 12.84 8.04
N ALA A 77 24.00 11.54 7.92
CA ALA A 77 24.81 11.01 6.84
C ALA A 77 24.20 11.28 5.44
N HIS A 78 22.89 11.53 5.40
CA HIS A 78 22.14 11.86 4.19
C HIS A 78 21.70 13.33 4.13
N GLY A 79 22.16 14.15 5.07
CA GLY A 79 21.80 15.56 5.14
C GLY A 79 20.42 15.84 5.76
N THR A 80 19.81 14.91 6.48
CA THR A 80 18.48 15.07 7.07
C THR A 80 18.55 15.21 8.59
N VAL A 81 17.82 16.20 9.12
CA VAL A 81 17.60 16.44 10.54
C VAL A 81 16.10 16.52 10.78
N THR A 82 15.61 15.92 11.84
CA THR A 82 14.21 16.08 12.25
C THR A 82 14.12 17.25 13.24
N ALA A 83 13.40 18.31 12.86
CA ALA A 83 13.01 19.40 13.76
C ALA A 83 11.64 19.09 14.36
N ILE A 84 11.45 19.35 15.67
CA ILE A 84 10.21 19.03 16.38
C ILE A 84 9.62 20.35 16.94
N ALA A 85 8.44 20.71 16.45
CA ALA A 85 7.69 21.87 16.90
C ALA A 85 6.29 21.43 17.38
N GLY A 86 5.91 21.83 18.61
CA GLY A 86 4.61 21.45 19.16
C GLY A 86 4.37 19.94 19.26
N GLY A 87 5.43 19.14 19.40
CA GLY A 87 5.36 17.66 19.39
C GLY A 87 5.27 17.02 18.01
N ARG A 88 5.23 17.81 16.91
CA ARG A 88 5.21 17.29 15.54
C ARG A 88 6.60 17.28 14.93
N PRO A 89 7.03 16.16 14.34
CA PRO A 89 8.30 16.06 13.63
C PRO A 89 8.18 16.64 12.20
N PHE A 90 9.24 17.31 11.75
CA PHE A 90 9.43 17.78 10.37
C PHE A 90 10.82 17.35 9.90
N GLU A 91 10.88 16.58 8.83
CA GLU A 91 12.14 16.21 8.20
C GLU A 91 12.68 17.39 7.39
N VAL A 92 13.88 17.85 7.77
CA VAL A 92 14.58 18.95 7.11
C VAL A 92 15.80 18.38 6.42
N THR A 93 15.81 18.40 5.10
CA THR A 93 16.91 17.87 4.29
C THR A 93 17.70 18.99 3.63
N THR A 94 18.99 19.03 3.85
CA THR A 94 19.91 19.94 3.15
C THR A 94 19.89 19.66 1.66
N LEU A 95 19.85 20.70 0.82
CA LEU A 95 19.95 20.58 -0.62
C LEU A 95 21.25 19.84 -0.97
N ARG A 96 21.16 18.89 -1.88
CA ARG A 96 22.29 18.04 -2.23
C ARG A 96 22.27 17.59 -3.68
N ARG A 97 23.42 17.26 -4.21
CA ARG A 97 23.59 16.51 -5.45
C ARG A 97 24.19 15.16 -5.16
N ASP A 98 23.81 14.16 -5.92
CA ASP A 98 24.40 12.84 -5.86
C ASP A 98 25.68 12.86 -6.70
N VAL A 99 26.82 12.43 -6.13
CA VAL A 99 28.13 12.41 -6.80
C VAL A 99 28.41 11.03 -7.37
N GLU A 100 28.08 9.99 -6.59
CA GLU A 100 28.14 8.58 -6.99
C GLU A 100 26.90 7.89 -6.44
N THR A 101 26.22 7.11 -7.27
CA THR A 101 25.04 6.35 -6.86
C THR A 101 25.27 4.87 -7.09
N ASP A 102 25.13 4.07 -6.04
CA ASP A 102 25.07 2.60 -6.10
C ASP A 102 23.75 2.17 -5.46
N GLY A 103 22.71 2.18 -6.27
CA GLY A 103 21.36 1.76 -5.91
C GLY A 103 20.75 2.46 -4.69
N ARG A 104 21.21 2.14 -3.49
CA ARG A 104 20.67 2.67 -2.21
C ARG A 104 21.59 3.67 -1.51
N ARG A 105 22.88 3.69 -1.86
CA ARG A 105 23.88 4.55 -1.24
C ARG A 105 24.36 5.57 -2.25
N ALA A 106 24.12 6.83 -1.97
CA ALA A 106 24.67 7.94 -2.72
C ALA A 106 25.71 8.65 -1.85
N VAL A 107 26.89 8.89 -2.40
CA VAL A 107 27.81 9.87 -1.85
C VAL A 107 27.22 11.24 -2.20
N VAL A 108 26.74 11.95 -1.19
CA VAL A 108 26.06 13.23 -1.37
C VAL A 108 27.02 14.38 -1.17
N ARG A 109 26.91 15.41 -1.99
CA ARG A 109 27.54 16.71 -1.78
C ARG A 109 26.45 17.77 -1.58
N PHE A 110 26.55 18.53 -0.50
CA PHE A 110 25.61 19.62 -0.25
C PHE A 110 25.78 20.73 -1.30
N THR A 111 24.66 21.34 -1.62
CA THR A 111 24.58 22.46 -2.57
C THR A 111 23.65 23.53 -2.04
N THR A 112 23.73 24.73 -2.60
CA THR A 112 22.74 25.79 -2.39
C THR A 112 21.84 26.00 -3.60
N ASP A 113 22.08 25.25 -4.69
CA ASP A 113 21.31 25.32 -5.92
C ASP A 113 20.09 24.39 -5.88
N TRP A 114 18.90 24.99 -5.88
CA TRP A 114 17.62 24.30 -5.95
C TRP A 114 17.44 23.43 -7.20
N LYS A 115 18.08 23.82 -8.32
CA LYS A 115 18.01 23.06 -9.55
C LYS A 115 18.83 21.77 -9.48
N GLU A 116 19.99 21.81 -8.82
CA GLU A 116 20.81 20.62 -8.56
C GLU A 116 20.05 19.62 -7.66
N ASP A 117 19.40 20.09 -6.57
CA ASP A 117 18.60 19.21 -5.71
C ASP A 117 17.37 18.65 -6.45
N ALA A 118 16.73 19.47 -7.28
CA ALA A 118 15.62 19.01 -8.12
C ALA A 118 16.05 17.92 -9.10
N ALA A 119 17.22 18.08 -9.73
CA ALA A 119 17.72 17.17 -10.76
C ALA A 119 18.01 15.74 -10.25
N ARG A 120 18.29 15.54 -8.96
CA ARG A 120 18.51 14.20 -8.39
C ARG A 120 17.23 13.43 -8.07
N ARG A 121 16.05 14.08 -8.10
CA ARG A 121 14.77 13.45 -7.79
C ARG A 121 14.31 12.54 -8.92
N ASP A 122 13.30 11.72 -8.68
CA ASP A 122 12.80 10.74 -9.65
C ASP A 122 11.97 11.38 -10.79
N PHE A 123 10.90 12.09 -10.42
CA PHE A 123 9.94 12.64 -11.38
C PHE A 123 9.81 14.15 -11.26
N THR A 124 9.56 14.81 -12.40
CA THR A 124 9.41 16.26 -12.47
C THR A 124 8.36 16.81 -11.49
N MET A 125 7.22 16.12 -11.35
CA MET A 125 6.15 16.49 -10.42
C MET A 125 6.53 16.37 -8.94
N ASN A 126 7.64 15.70 -8.60
CA ASN A 126 8.18 15.59 -7.24
C ASN A 126 9.31 16.60 -6.96
N ALA A 127 9.69 17.41 -7.95
CA ALA A 127 10.72 18.43 -7.85
C ALA A 127 10.12 19.83 -7.75
N LEU A 128 9.05 19.95 -6.97
CA LEU A 128 8.33 21.20 -6.70
C LEU A 128 8.61 21.63 -5.27
N TYR A 129 8.80 22.93 -5.07
CA TYR A 129 9.07 23.53 -3.77
C TYR A 129 8.08 24.66 -3.53
N CYS A 130 7.69 24.87 -2.27
CA CYS A 130 6.75 25.91 -1.87
C CYS A 130 7.36 26.70 -0.70
N ASP A 131 7.44 28.01 -0.82
CA ASP A 131 7.92 28.86 0.26
C ASP A 131 6.80 29.19 1.28
N VAL A 132 7.15 29.98 2.29
CA VAL A 132 6.25 30.36 3.39
C VAL A 132 5.06 31.20 2.91
N ASP A 133 5.20 31.91 1.80
CA ASP A 133 4.18 32.77 1.17
C ASP A 133 3.26 31.96 0.23
N GLY A 134 3.58 30.69 -0.02
CA GLY A 134 2.85 29.81 -0.93
C GLY A 134 3.29 29.95 -2.39
N ASP A 135 4.39 30.65 -2.68
CA ASP A 135 4.93 30.77 -4.02
C ASP A 135 5.66 29.47 -4.41
N ILE A 136 5.40 29.00 -5.64
CA ILE A 136 5.96 27.74 -6.13
C ILE A 136 7.25 28.01 -6.91
N LEU A 137 8.31 27.31 -6.50
CA LEU A 137 9.53 27.17 -7.28
C LEU A 137 9.50 25.84 -8.03
N ASP A 138 9.56 25.92 -9.36
CA ASP A 138 9.56 24.79 -10.30
C ASP A 138 10.79 24.85 -11.20
N PRO A 139 11.92 24.28 -10.78
CA PRO A 139 13.16 24.37 -11.56
C PRO A 139 13.15 23.58 -12.87
N LEU A 140 12.27 22.57 -13.00
CA LEU A 140 12.33 21.56 -14.05
C LEU A 140 11.02 21.41 -14.85
N GLY A 141 10.06 22.30 -14.68
CA GLY A 141 8.80 22.29 -15.41
C GLY A 141 7.81 21.23 -14.94
N GLY A 142 7.92 20.75 -13.68
CA GLY A 142 7.06 19.73 -13.09
C GLY A 142 5.60 20.14 -12.94
N LEU A 143 5.30 21.44 -12.85
CA LEU A 143 3.94 21.97 -12.82
C LEU A 143 3.14 21.65 -14.09
N ALA A 144 3.78 21.75 -15.26
CA ALA A 144 3.15 21.42 -16.52
C ALA A 144 2.81 19.94 -16.59
N ASP A 145 3.74 19.08 -16.17
CA ASP A 145 3.54 17.63 -16.10
C ASP A 145 2.46 17.25 -15.11
N LEU A 146 2.45 17.88 -13.92
CA LEU A 146 1.42 17.65 -12.90
C LEU A 146 0.02 17.99 -13.41
N LYS A 147 -0.15 19.15 -14.06
CA LYS A 147 -1.43 19.56 -14.66
C LYS A 147 -1.88 18.64 -15.79
N ALA A 148 -0.93 18.11 -16.57
CA ALA A 148 -1.21 17.18 -17.66
C ALA A 148 -1.41 15.73 -17.16
N GLY A 149 -1.24 15.44 -15.86
CA GLY A 149 -1.24 14.08 -15.34
C GLY A 149 -0.13 13.22 -15.96
N ARG A 150 1.03 13.81 -16.25
CA ARG A 150 2.16 13.13 -16.88
C ARG A 150 3.22 12.79 -15.85
N VAL A 151 3.49 11.51 -15.67
CA VAL A 151 4.62 11.03 -14.86
C VAL A 151 5.85 10.95 -15.75
N ARG A 152 6.78 11.90 -15.60
CA ARG A 152 7.99 12.00 -16.43
C ARG A 152 9.23 11.97 -15.55
N PHE A 153 10.21 11.14 -15.92
CA PHE A 153 11.53 11.14 -15.29
C PHE A 153 12.25 12.48 -15.50
N ILE A 154 13.08 12.83 -14.53
CA ILE A 154 13.97 13.99 -14.63
C ILE A 154 15.23 13.58 -15.40
N GLY A 155 15.55 14.27 -16.49
CA GLY A 155 16.68 13.91 -17.36
C GLY A 155 16.39 12.65 -18.20
N ASP A 156 17.45 11.87 -18.49
CA ASP A 156 17.34 10.63 -19.24
C ASP A 156 16.69 9.53 -18.37
N ALA A 157 15.64 8.89 -18.89
CA ALA A 157 14.88 7.91 -18.13
C ALA A 157 15.67 6.63 -17.85
N GLU A 158 16.51 6.17 -18.81
CA GLU A 158 17.32 4.98 -18.61
C GLU A 158 18.41 5.19 -17.56
N ASP A 159 19.07 6.34 -17.60
CA ASP A 159 20.10 6.68 -16.61
C ASP A 159 19.48 6.75 -15.20
N ARG A 160 18.32 7.39 -15.09
CA ARG A 160 17.59 7.46 -13.80
C ARG A 160 17.17 6.08 -13.27
N ILE A 161 16.80 5.15 -14.14
CA ILE A 161 16.47 3.78 -13.76
C ILE A 161 17.73 3.00 -13.37
N ARG A 162 18.85 3.18 -14.07
CA ARG A 162 20.12 2.51 -13.74
C ARG A 162 20.67 2.91 -12.37
N GLU A 163 20.44 4.14 -11.94
CA GLU A 163 20.80 4.58 -10.58
C GLU A 163 20.01 3.82 -9.49
N ASP A 164 18.73 3.49 -9.74
CA ASP A 164 17.90 2.71 -8.82
C ASP A 164 16.73 2.06 -9.60
N PHE A 165 16.81 0.76 -9.81
CA PHE A 165 15.78 -0.02 -10.53
C PHE A 165 14.41 0.02 -9.87
N LEU A 166 14.31 0.41 -8.57
CA LEU A 166 13.00 0.62 -7.93
C LEU A 166 12.17 1.71 -8.62
N ARG A 167 12.83 2.64 -9.31
CA ARG A 167 12.15 3.70 -10.05
C ARG A 167 11.22 3.16 -11.16
N ILE A 168 11.46 1.94 -11.64
CA ILE A 168 10.52 1.26 -12.55
C ILE A 168 9.17 1.05 -11.86
N LEU A 169 9.16 0.44 -10.68
CA LEU A 169 7.91 0.21 -9.93
C LEU A 169 7.27 1.53 -9.48
N ARG A 170 8.10 2.49 -9.08
CA ARG A 170 7.66 3.84 -8.72
C ARG A 170 6.96 4.53 -9.89
N PHE A 171 7.46 4.40 -11.12
CA PHE A 171 6.83 4.98 -12.32
C PHE A 171 5.38 4.51 -12.47
N PHE A 172 5.11 3.22 -12.39
CA PHE A 172 3.76 2.68 -12.49
C PHE A 172 2.90 3.06 -11.28
N ARG A 173 3.46 3.07 -10.07
CA ARG A 173 2.74 3.53 -8.90
C ARG A 173 2.34 5.01 -9.02
N PHE A 174 3.26 5.88 -9.41
CA PHE A 174 2.94 7.29 -9.64
C PHE A 174 1.92 7.46 -10.76
N PHE A 175 2.01 6.66 -11.81
CA PHE A 175 1.03 6.67 -12.88
C PHE A 175 -0.38 6.25 -12.37
N ALA A 176 -0.49 5.29 -11.46
CA ALA A 176 -1.76 4.90 -10.85
C ALA A 176 -2.40 6.03 -10.01
N TYR A 177 -1.57 6.85 -9.35
CA TYR A 177 -2.07 7.93 -8.48
C TYR A 177 -2.30 9.26 -9.21
N TYR A 178 -1.51 9.57 -10.22
CA TYR A 178 -1.42 10.91 -10.82
C TYR A 178 -1.53 10.90 -12.35
N GLY A 179 -1.39 9.75 -12.98
CA GLY A 179 -1.35 9.63 -14.42
C GLY A 179 -2.72 9.77 -15.08
N THR A 180 -2.78 10.49 -16.18
CA THR A 180 -3.95 10.54 -17.07
C THR A 180 -3.54 10.12 -18.49
N GLY A 181 -4.50 9.66 -19.30
CA GLY A 181 -4.21 9.26 -20.67
C GLY A 181 -3.20 8.11 -20.79
N ARG A 182 -2.20 8.25 -21.63
CA ARG A 182 -1.11 7.28 -21.80
C ARG A 182 0.09 7.66 -20.93
N PRO A 183 0.86 6.68 -20.43
CA PRO A 183 2.12 6.97 -19.76
C PRO A 183 3.09 7.71 -20.68
N ASP A 184 4.04 8.41 -20.09
CA ASP A 184 5.15 9.02 -20.83
C ASP A 184 5.90 7.96 -21.66
N SER A 185 6.06 8.20 -22.95
CA SER A 185 6.55 7.19 -23.88
C SER A 185 8.01 6.80 -23.64
N GLU A 186 8.85 7.78 -23.29
CA GLU A 186 10.28 7.52 -23.02
C GLU A 186 10.45 6.79 -21.69
N GLY A 187 9.73 7.22 -20.64
CA GLY A 187 9.70 6.51 -19.37
C GLY A 187 9.20 5.07 -19.50
N LEU A 188 8.14 4.85 -20.28
CA LEU A 188 7.59 3.52 -20.51
C LEU A 188 8.58 2.59 -21.25
N LYS A 189 9.23 3.10 -22.32
CA LYS A 189 10.25 2.35 -23.05
C LYS A 189 11.45 2.01 -22.18
N ALA A 190 11.93 2.96 -21.38
CA ALA A 190 13.04 2.75 -20.46
C ALA A 190 12.70 1.68 -19.41
N CYS A 191 11.50 1.72 -18.81
CA CYS A 191 11.02 0.69 -17.90
C CYS A 191 10.99 -0.70 -18.57
N ALA A 192 10.50 -0.79 -19.79
CA ALA A 192 10.44 -2.05 -20.55
C ALA A 192 11.84 -2.61 -20.87
N ARG A 193 12.79 -1.75 -21.26
CA ARG A 193 14.18 -2.17 -21.57
C ARG A 193 14.94 -2.64 -20.35
N LEU A 194 14.75 -1.96 -19.22
CA LEU A 194 15.55 -2.16 -18.00
C LEU A 194 14.85 -3.03 -16.93
N LYS A 195 13.70 -3.63 -17.24
CA LYS A 195 12.91 -4.46 -16.32
C LYS A 195 13.68 -5.58 -15.64
N ALA A 196 14.74 -6.12 -16.28
CA ALA A 196 15.57 -7.17 -15.71
C ALA A 196 16.26 -6.73 -14.40
N GLY A 197 16.56 -5.44 -14.25
CA GLY A 197 17.16 -4.87 -13.04
C GLY A 197 16.26 -4.98 -11.79
N ILE A 198 14.96 -5.24 -11.93
CA ILE A 198 14.07 -5.51 -10.78
C ILE A 198 14.56 -6.68 -9.95
N ALA A 199 15.20 -7.67 -10.57
CA ALA A 199 15.75 -8.84 -9.88
C ALA A 199 16.87 -8.51 -8.87
N THR A 200 17.49 -7.33 -8.97
CA THR A 200 18.53 -6.88 -8.02
C THR A 200 17.97 -6.20 -6.77
N LEU A 201 16.68 -5.92 -6.76
CA LEU A 201 16.03 -5.23 -5.64
C LEU A 201 15.74 -6.19 -4.49
N SER A 202 15.78 -5.66 -3.27
CA SER A 202 15.31 -6.45 -2.12
C SER A 202 13.80 -6.69 -2.17
N ALA A 203 13.37 -7.83 -1.67
CA ALA A 203 11.97 -8.26 -1.63
C ALA A 203 11.07 -7.21 -0.93
N GLU A 204 11.55 -6.65 0.18
CA GLU A 204 10.83 -5.66 0.97
C GLU A 204 10.58 -4.37 0.17
N ARG A 205 11.55 -3.94 -0.64
CA ARG A 205 11.40 -2.76 -1.50
C ARG A 205 10.38 -3.01 -2.60
N ILE A 206 10.44 -4.19 -3.24
CA ILE A 206 9.47 -4.58 -4.26
C ILE A 206 8.06 -4.59 -3.66
N TRP A 207 7.88 -5.29 -2.52
CA TRP A 207 6.58 -5.41 -1.88
C TRP A 207 6.03 -4.06 -1.42
N ALA A 208 6.85 -3.21 -0.82
CA ALA A 208 6.42 -1.87 -0.39
C ALA A 208 5.89 -1.02 -1.55
N GLU A 209 6.51 -1.08 -2.73
CA GLU A 209 6.03 -0.35 -3.91
C GLU A 209 4.77 -0.99 -4.52
N LEU A 210 4.70 -2.32 -4.62
CA LEU A 210 3.51 -3.03 -5.09
C LEU A 210 2.32 -2.81 -4.16
N LYS A 211 2.51 -2.88 -2.85
CA LYS A 211 1.46 -2.63 -1.87
C LYS A 211 0.87 -1.22 -2.01
N ARG A 212 1.74 -0.22 -2.20
CA ARG A 212 1.30 1.15 -2.46
C ARG A 212 0.62 1.30 -3.82
N LEU A 213 1.06 0.56 -4.84
CA LEU A 213 0.41 0.54 -6.15
C LEU A 213 -1.01 -0.04 -6.02
N PHE A 214 -1.17 -1.17 -5.34
CA PHE A 214 -2.49 -1.77 -5.10
C PHE A 214 -3.40 -0.89 -4.23
N ALA A 215 -2.84 -0.05 -3.35
CA ALA A 215 -3.60 0.93 -2.56
C ALA A 215 -4.02 2.18 -3.36
N ALA A 216 -3.63 2.32 -4.63
CA ALA A 216 -4.03 3.46 -5.45
C ALA A 216 -5.57 3.48 -5.65
N PRO A 217 -6.18 4.67 -5.84
CA PRO A 217 -7.62 4.75 -6.12
C PRO A 217 -8.07 3.83 -7.26
N ASP A 218 -7.30 3.81 -8.36
CA ASP A 218 -7.49 2.88 -9.47
C ASP A 218 -6.13 2.45 -10.05
N PRO A 219 -5.64 1.22 -9.74
CA PRO A 219 -4.37 0.72 -10.26
C PRO A 219 -4.51 0.05 -11.63
N THR A 220 -5.72 -0.13 -12.16
CA THR A 220 -5.99 -1.02 -13.31
C THR A 220 -5.21 -0.65 -14.56
N ARG A 221 -5.14 0.65 -14.88
CA ARG A 221 -4.39 1.16 -16.03
C ARG A 221 -2.88 0.97 -15.87
N ALA A 222 -2.36 1.19 -14.66
CA ALA A 222 -0.95 0.94 -14.36
C ALA A 222 -0.62 -0.55 -14.49
N MET A 223 -1.48 -1.43 -14.00
CA MET A 223 -1.34 -2.89 -14.13
C MET A 223 -1.34 -3.34 -15.59
N LEU A 224 -2.21 -2.77 -16.43
CA LEU A 224 -2.22 -3.05 -17.87
C LEU A 224 -0.87 -2.69 -18.51
N TRP A 225 -0.32 -1.51 -18.22
CA TRP A 225 0.98 -1.09 -18.73
C TRP A 225 2.14 -1.91 -18.16
N MET A 226 2.10 -2.31 -16.89
CA MET A 226 3.08 -3.23 -16.31
C MET A 226 3.07 -4.59 -17.00
N ARG A 227 1.88 -5.11 -17.34
CA ARG A 227 1.73 -6.35 -18.12
C ARG A 227 2.30 -6.19 -19.54
N THR A 228 1.90 -5.13 -20.26
CA THR A 228 2.32 -4.86 -21.63
C THR A 228 3.84 -4.70 -21.76
N THR A 229 4.49 -4.13 -20.75
CA THR A 229 5.95 -3.96 -20.69
C THR A 229 6.68 -5.17 -20.09
N GLU A 230 5.96 -6.20 -19.66
CA GLU A 230 6.45 -7.36 -18.94
C GLU A 230 7.11 -7.05 -17.57
N VAL A 231 6.98 -5.81 -17.09
CA VAL A 231 7.43 -5.40 -15.76
C VAL A 231 6.70 -6.19 -14.67
N LEU A 232 5.40 -6.45 -14.87
CA LEU A 232 4.61 -7.25 -13.93
C LEU A 232 5.22 -8.64 -13.73
N ASN A 233 5.59 -9.33 -14.80
CA ASN A 233 6.18 -10.66 -14.73
C ASN A 233 7.55 -10.70 -14.03
N LYS A 234 8.27 -9.57 -14.03
CA LYS A 234 9.54 -9.45 -13.28
C LYS A 234 9.33 -9.14 -11.80
N ALA A 235 8.35 -8.31 -11.48
CA ALA A 235 8.03 -7.94 -10.11
C ALA A 235 7.21 -9.03 -9.40
N LEU A 236 6.27 -9.65 -10.11
CA LEU A 236 5.29 -10.62 -9.58
C LEU A 236 5.09 -11.78 -10.57
N PRO A 237 6.07 -12.69 -10.71
CA PRO A 237 6.00 -13.83 -11.64
C PRO A 237 4.88 -14.82 -11.30
N GLU A 238 4.33 -14.79 -10.11
CA GLU A 238 3.20 -15.62 -9.67
C GLU A 238 1.86 -15.18 -10.26
N SER A 239 1.78 -13.94 -10.79
CA SER A 239 0.54 -13.43 -11.39
C SER A 239 0.18 -14.21 -12.65
N TRP A 240 -1.13 -14.48 -12.85
CA TRP A 240 -1.61 -15.22 -14.02
C TRP A 240 -2.55 -14.41 -14.92
N GLY A 241 -3.03 -13.26 -14.46
CA GLY A 241 -3.90 -12.37 -15.22
C GLY A 241 -4.15 -11.08 -14.47
N ILE A 242 -4.76 -10.09 -15.11
CA ILE A 242 -5.11 -8.81 -14.51
C ILE A 242 -6.60 -8.46 -14.68
N ASP A 243 -7.38 -9.33 -15.33
CA ASP A 243 -8.77 -9.00 -15.66
C ASP A 243 -9.66 -8.92 -14.40
N ALA A 244 -9.38 -9.75 -13.40
CA ALA A 244 -10.15 -9.75 -12.17
C ALA A 244 -9.93 -8.49 -11.31
N ILE A 245 -8.80 -7.80 -11.43
CA ILE A 245 -8.60 -6.54 -10.68
C ILE A 245 -9.53 -5.43 -11.21
N HIS A 246 -9.84 -5.40 -12.51
CA HIS A 246 -10.79 -4.43 -13.07
C HIS A 246 -12.19 -4.61 -12.48
N ARG A 247 -12.65 -5.88 -12.38
CA ARG A 247 -13.94 -6.24 -11.79
C ARG A 247 -14.01 -5.84 -10.32
N LEU A 248 -12.95 -6.14 -9.57
CA LEU A 248 -12.87 -5.82 -8.15
C LEU A 248 -12.92 -4.31 -7.92
N VAL A 249 -12.10 -3.52 -8.62
CA VAL A 249 -12.08 -2.06 -8.52
C VAL A 249 -13.42 -1.45 -8.93
N ALA A 250 -14.09 -2.01 -9.95
CA ALA A 250 -15.42 -1.57 -10.35
C ALA A 250 -16.48 -1.85 -9.28
N ALA A 251 -16.34 -2.93 -8.51
CA ALA A 251 -17.25 -3.30 -7.43
C ALA A 251 -17.02 -2.50 -6.13
N GLU A 252 -15.79 -2.05 -5.86
CA GLU A 252 -15.43 -1.41 -4.59
C GLU A 252 -16.30 -0.19 -4.26
N LYS A 253 -16.51 0.72 -5.22
CA LYS A 253 -17.27 1.95 -4.98
C LYS A 253 -18.77 1.70 -4.74
N PRO A 254 -19.48 0.90 -5.56
CA PRO A 254 -20.88 0.56 -5.29
C PRO A 254 -21.09 -0.18 -3.97
N GLU A 255 -20.16 -1.05 -3.58
CA GLU A 255 -20.22 -1.83 -2.34
C GLU A 255 -19.67 -1.07 -1.12
N GLY A 256 -19.12 0.13 -1.30
CA GLY A 256 -18.56 0.93 -0.21
C GLY A 256 -17.27 0.36 0.38
N TRP A 257 -16.52 -0.43 -0.39
CA TRP A 257 -15.25 -1.01 0.07
C TRP A 257 -14.09 -0.03 -0.14
N ASP A 258 -13.27 0.11 0.89
CA ASP A 258 -12.01 0.81 0.76
C ASP A 258 -10.99 -0.01 -0.06
N PRO A 259 -10.09 0.66 -0.80
CA PRO A 259 -9.01 0.00 -1.51
C PRO A 259 -8.15 -0.88 -0.61
N ASP A 260 -8.22 -2.20 -0.77
CA ASP A 260 -7.43 -3.18 0.00
C ASP A 260 -6.32 -3.78 -0.86
N PRO A 261 -5.03 -3.51 -0.55
CA PRO A 261 -3.91 -4.01 -1.34
C PRO A 261 -3.81 -5.53 -1.42
N LEU A 262 -4.20 -6.28 -0.38
CA LEU A 262 -4.14 -7.74 -0.40
C LEU A 262 -5.28 -8.33 -1.22
N LEU A 263 -6.50 -7.84 -1.05
CA LEU A 263 -7.64 -8.26 -1.86
C LEU A 263 -7.39 -8.00 -3.36
N ARG A 264 -6.77 -6.86 -3.70
CA ARG A 264 -6.38 -6.55 -5.09
C ARG A 264 -5.21 -7.40 -5.60
N LEU A 265 -4.29 -7.82 -4.73
CA LEU A 265 -3.24 -8.78 -5.06
C LEU A 265 -3.85 -10.15 -5.37
N GLU A 266 -4.79 -10.63 -4.55
CA GLU A 266 -5.53 -11.88 -4.77
C GLU A 266 -6.22 -11.92 -6.14
N ALA A 267 -6.77 -10.79 -6.60
CA ALA A 267 -7.42 -10.70 -7.91
C ALA A 267 -6.52 -11.08 -9.10
N ILE A 268 -5.21 -11.02 -8.94
CA ILE A 268 -4.24 -11.34 -10.01
C ILE A 268 -3.44 -12.62 -9.76
N LEU A 269 -3.72 -13.33 -8.66
CA LEU A 269 -3.05 -14.56 -8.27
C LEU A 269 -3.99 -15.77 -8.41
N PRO A 270 -3.47 -16.96 -8.73
CA PRO A 270 -4.25 -18.18 -8.58
C PRO A 270 -4.40 -18.55 -7.10
N PRO A 271 -5.57 -18.97 -6.64
CA PRO A 271 -5.78 -19.41 -5.26
C PRO A 271 -5.20 -20.82 -5.05
N HIS A 272 -3.90 -20.90 -5.06
CA HIS A 272 -3.16 -22.16 -4.93
C HIS A 272 -2.15 -22.05 -3.80
N ARG A 273 -2.42 -22.76 -2.68
CA ARG A 273 -1.68 -22.66 -1.43
C ARG A 273 -0.15 -22.64 -1.60
N ALA A 274 0.40 -23.61 -2.33
CA ALA A 274 1.86 -23.70 -2.49
C ALA A 274 2.47 -22.49 -3.23
N ARG A 275 1.74 -21.89 -4.19
CA ARG A 275 2.18 -20.69 -4.88
C ARG A 275 2.10 -19.45 -3.97
N ILE A 276 1.07 -19.36 -3.16
CA ILE A 276 0.90 -18.26 -2.20
C ILE A 276 1.97 -18.34 -1.10
N ASP A 277 2.30 -19.50 -0.61
CA ASP A 277 3.38 -19.70 0.36
C ASP A 277 4.75 -19.29 -0.22
N ALA A 278 5.05 -19.75 -1.44
CA ALA A 278 6.25 -19.36 -2.16
C ALA A 278 6.33 -17.83 -2.39
N LEU A 279 5.21 -17.20 -2.78
CA LEU A 279 5.10 -15.73 -2.92
C LEU A 279 5.40 -15.03 -1.58
N GLY A 280 4.77 -15.49 -0.49
CA GLY A 280 4.94 -14.91 0.85
C GLY A 280 6.40 -14.94 1.29
N THR A 281 7.07 -16.07 1.05
CA THR A 281 8.51 -16.22 1.33
C THR A 281 9.36 -15.31 0.45
N ARG A 282 9.11 -15.28 -0.87
CA ARG A 282 9.88 -14.50 -1.83
C ARG A 282 9.77 -12.98 -1.59
N LEU A 283 8.56 -12.49 -1.32
CA LEU A 283 8.31 -11.06 -1.05
C LEU A 283 8.52 -10.67 0.41
N ARG A 284 8.84 -11.64 1.29
CA ARG A 284 9.00 -11.42 2.73
C ARG A 284 7.80 -10.70 3.35
N LEU A 285 6.61 -11.24 3.06
CA LEU A 285 5.38 -10.70 3.62
C LEU A 285 5.40 -10.79 5.14
N SER A 286 4.71 -9.87 5.81
CA SER A 286 4.48 -10.00 7.25
C SER A 286 3.66 -11.27 7.54
N LYS A 287 3.77 -11.79 8.77
CA LYS A 287 3.02 -12.99 9.21
C LYS A 287 1.50 -12.82 8.98
N ALA A 288 0.97 -11.63 9.25
CA ALA A 288 -0.45 -11.35 9.07
C ALA A 288 -0.86 -11.34 7.58
N GLU A 289 -0.06 -10.72 6.71
CA GLU A 289 -0.31 -10.71 5.26
C GLU A 289 -0.24 -12.11 4.66
N ALA A 290 0.78 -12.89 5.02
CA ALA A 290 0.93 -14.26 4.54
C ALA A 290 -0.22 -15.16 5.03
N ALA A 291 -0.63 -15.04 6.30
CA ALA A 291 -1.73 -15.80 6.87
C ALA A 291 -3.06 -15.51 6.15
N ARG A 292 -3.38 -14.23 5.87
CA ARG A 292 -4.59 -13.85 5.13
C ARG A 292 -4.62 -14.42 3.71
N LEU A 293 -3.51 -14.30 2.96
CA LEU A 293 -3.42 -14.86 1.60
C LEU A 293 -3.52 -16.38 1.59
N LEU A 294 -2.95 -17.08 2.56
CA LEU A 294 -3.08 -18.52 2.70
C LEU A 294 -4.52 -18.92 3.06
N ALA A 295 -5.16 -18.18 3.96
CA ALA A 295 -6.57 -18.39 4.31
C ALA A 295 -7.48 -18.21 3.09
N TRP A 296 -7.22 -17.19 2.27
CA TRP A 296 -7.92 -17.01 1.00
C TRP A 296 -7.68 -18.16 0.02
N ALA A 297 -6.45 -18.65 -0.09
CA ALA A 297 -6.13 -19.75 -0.99
C ALA A 297 -6.78 -21.08 -0.56
N ASP A 298 -6.93 -21.30 0.76
CA ASP A 298 -7.56 -22.50 1.34
C ASP A 298 -9.10 -22.45 1.32
N ALA A 299 -9.68 -21.25 1.24
CA ALA A 299 -11.12 -21.09 1.24
C ALA A 299 -11.73 -21.60 -0.10
N PRO A 300 -12.87 -22.32 -0.06
CA PRO A 300 -13.53 -22.82 -1.26
C PRO A 300 -14.07 -21.68 -2.13
N ALA A 301 -14.33 -21.98 -3.39
CA ALA A 301 -15.09 -21.08 -4.25
C ALA A 301 -16.52 -20.99 -3.71
N PRO A 302 -17.03 -19.78 -3.39
CA PRO A 302 -18.38 -19.64 -2.88
C PRO A 302 -19.41 -19.89 -3.98
N ASP A 303 -20.53 -20.50 -3.60
CA ASP A 303 -21.73 -20.61 -4.41
C ASP A 303 -22.71 -19.50 -4.01
N PRO A 304 -23.21 -18.68 -4.94
CA PRO A 304 -24.21 -17.66 -4.64
C PRO A 304 -25.51 -18.21 -4.01
N ALA A 305 -25.78 -19.50 -4.22
CA ALA A 305 -26.94 -20.20 -3.67
C ALA A 305 -26.72 -20.80 -2.27
N TRP A 306 -25.54 -20.66 -1.68
CA TRP A 306 -25.33 -21.15 -0.31
C TRP A 306 -26.32 -20.53 0.65
N SER A 307 -26.84 -21.38 1.55
CA SER A 307 -27.56 -20.93 2.73
C SER A 307 -26.57 -20.36 3.77
N GLU A 308 -27.10 -19.53 4.69
CA GLU A 308 -26.32 -19.06 5.84
C GLU A 308 -25.73 -20.21 6.67
N GLN A 309 -26.45 -21.34 6.74
CA GLN A 309 -25.97 -22.53 7.44
C GLN A 309 -24.75 -23.16 6.76
N GLU A 310 -24.76 -23.27 5.44
CA GLU A 310 -23.60 -23.79 4.68
C GLU A 310 -22.41 -22.87 4.85
N LEU A 311 -22.62 -21.56 4.75
CA LEU A 311 -21.57 -20.59 4.99
C LEU A 311 -21.04 -20.65 6.44
N ALA A 312 -21.92 -20.79 7.44
CA ALA A 312 -21.53 -20.91 8.84
C ALA A 312 -20.60 -22.12 9.09
N LYS A 313 -20.87 -23.27 8.43
CA LYS A 313 -19.99 -24.44 8.48
C LYS A 313 -18.60 -24.14 7.91
N VAL A 314 -18.53 -23.41 6.80
CA VAL A 314 -17.28 -23.00 6.18
C VAL A 314 -16.50 -22.02 7.09
N LEU A 315 -17.19 -21.00 7.63
CA LEU A 315 -16.61 -20.01 8.55
C LEU A 315 -16.14 -20.63 9.87
N TYR A 316 -16.79 -21.69 10.34
CA TYR A 316 -16.39 -22.41 11.53
C TYR A 316 -15.09 -23.18 11.32
N ARG A 317 -14.94 -23.85 10.17
CA ARG A 317 -13.79 -24.73 9.85
C ARG A 317 -12.57 -23.99 9.34
N LEU A 318 -12.77 -22.82 8.70
CA LEU A 318 -11.71 -22.05 8.06
C LEU A 318 -11.53 -20.68 8.71
N GLU A 319 -10.50 -19.97 8.26
CA GLU A 319 -10.27 -18.59 8.69
C GLU A 319 -11.27 -17.64 8.02
N PRO A 320 -12.12 -16.92 8.76
CA PRO A 320 -13.19 -16.11 8.19
C PRO A 320 -12.72 -15.03 7.20
N SER A 321 -11.53 -14.46 7.41
CA SER A 321 -10.97 -13.45 6.50
C SER A 321 -10.81 -13.97 5.08
N GLY A 322 -10.30 -15.20 4.92
CA GLY A 322 -10.11 -15.80 3.60
C GLY A 322 -11.43 -16.14 2.90
N VAL A 323 -12.43 -16.59 3.68
CA VAL A 323 -13.78 -16.86 3.16
C VAL A 323 -14.45 -15.57 2.68
N LEU A 324 -14.32 -14.48 3.46
CA LEU A 324 -14.84 -13.16 3.10
C LEU A 324 -14.18 -12.62 1.82
N ASP A 325 -12.86 -12.75 1.69
CA ASP A 325 -12.15 -12.32 0.49
C ASP A 325 -12.64 -13.10 -0.75
N ARG A 326 -12.90 -14.43 -0.62
CA ARG A 326 -13.51 -15.22 -1.70
C ARG A 326 -14.90 -14.75 -2.08
N LEU A 327 -15.75 -14.44 -1.11
CA LEU A 327 -17.09 -13.90 -1.35
C LEU A 327 -17.04 -12.57 -2.10
N ARG A 328 -16.13 -11.67 -1.72
CA ARG A 328 -15.93 -10.37 -2.38
C ARG A 328 -15.49 -10.52 -3.83
N HIS A 329 -14.55 -11.44 -4.11
CA HIS A 329 -14.14 -11.74 -5.48
C HIS A 329 -15.26 -12.35 -6.32
N ALA A 330 -16.06 -13.23 -5.74
CA ALA A 330 -17.23 -13.81 -6.41
C ALA A 330 -18.28 -12.73 -6.71
N LEU A 331 -18.59 -11.86 -5.75
CA LEU A 331 -19.50 -10.75 -5.97
C LEU A 331 -19.03 -9.82 -7.10
N ALA A 332 -17.77 -9.42 -7.11
CA ALA A 332 -17.20 -8.59 -8.18
C ALA A 332 -17.34 -9.26 -9.56
N ARG A 333 -17.20 -10.58 -9.64
CA ARG A 333 -17.38 -11.35 -10.87
C ARG A 333 -18.84 -11.38 -11.33
N GLU A 334 -19.79 -11.64 -10.43
CA GLU A 334 -21.21 -11.70 -10.78
C GLU A 334 -21.79 -10.33 -11.13
N MET A 335 -21.28 -9.26 -10.49
CA MET A 335 -21.62 -7.87 -10.85
C MET A 335 -21.15 -7.54 -12.29
N ASP A 336 -19.92 -7.88 -12.63
CA ASP A 336 -19.36 -7.65 -13.97
C ASP A 336 -20.11 -8.46 -15.04
N ALA A 337 -20.55 -9.65 -14.72
CA ALA A 337 -21.36 -10.50 -15.60
C ALA A 337 -22.84 -10.06 -15.71
N GLY A 338 -23.29 -9.11 -14.89
CA GLY A 338 -24.67 -8.66 -14.88
C GLY A 338 -25.68 -9.66 -14.24
N HIS A 339 -25.18 -10.62 -13.44
CA HIS A 339 -26.01 -11.63 -12.79
C HIS A 339 -26.58 -11.09 -11.47
N GLY A 340 -27.63 -10.27 -11.55
CA GLY A 340 -28.18 -9.52 -10.40
C GLY A 340 -28.64 -10.40 -9.23
N GLU A 341 -29.29 -11.53 -9.48
CA GLU A 341 -29.74 -12.47 -8.45
C GLU A 341 -28.57 -13.11 -7.69
N ALA A 342 -27.57 -13.60 -8.42
CA ALA A 342 -26.37 -14.17 -7.82
C ALA A 342 -25.58 -13.11 -7.02
N ALA A 343 -25.48 -11.88 -7.53
CA ALA A 343 -24.85 -10.78 -6.82
C ALA A 343 -25.58 -10.45 -5.51
N GLU A 344 -26.92 -10.45 -5.50
CA GLU A 344 -27.67 -10.20 -4.26
C GLU A 344 -27.52 -11.35 -3.25
N GLY A 345 -27.51 -12.59 -3.71
CA GLY A 345 -27.19 -13.75 -2.86
C GLY A 345 -25.83 -13.60 -2.18
N LEU A 346 -24.79 -13.23 -2.95
CA LEU A 346 -23.44 -13.01 -2.41
C LEU A 346 -23.38 -11.82 -1.44
N ARG A 347 -24.12 -10.75 -1.67
CA ARG A 347 -24.22 -9.64 -0.70
C ARG A 347 -24.81 -10.08 0.63
N ALA A 348 -25.86 -10.92 0.59
CA ALA A 348 -26.44 -11.48 1.81
C ALA A 348 -25.41 -12.34 2.56
N LEU A 349 -24.67 -13.20 1.85
CA LEU A 349 -23.61 -14.01 2.44
C LEU A 349 -22.46 -13.16 3.01
N ILE A 350 -22.05 -12.07 2.36
CA ILE A 350 -21.04 -11.14 2.88
C ILE A 350 -21.53 -10.51 4.19
N ARG A 351 -22.75 -9.96 4.21
CA ARG A 351 -23.33 -9.39 5.44
C ARG A 351 -23.37 -10.39 6.59
N PHE A 352 -23.75 -11.63 6.29
CA PHE A 352 -23.74 -12.70 7.29
C PHE A 352 -22.32 -12.99 7.78
N ALA A 353 -21.33 -13.13 6.87
CA ALA A 353 -19.95 -13.42 7.22
C ALA A 353 -19.30 -12.30 8.06
N GLU A 354 -19.61 -11.03 7.77
CA GLU A 354 -19.10 -9.87 8.52
C GLU A 354 -19.68 -9.78 9.94
N ALA A 355 -20.92 -10.23 10.12
CA ALA A 355 -21.57 -10.27 11.43
C ALA A 355 -21.32 -11.57 12.20
N TRP A 356 -20.69 -12.56 11.55
CA TRP A 356 -20.56 -13.89 12.13
C TRP A 356 -19.52 -13.96 13.25
N HIS A 357 -19.88 -14.61 14.34
CA HIS A 357 -18.98 -14.90 15.44
C HIS A 357 -18.83 -16.40 15.59
N ARG A 358 -17.59 -16.89 15.62
CA ARG A 358 -17.31 -18.31 15.76
C ARG A 358 -17.88 -18.83 17.08
N PRO A 359 -18.87 -19.75 17.05
CA PRO A 359 -19.41 -20.34 18.27
C PRO A 359 -18.37 -21.26 18.91
N VAL A 360 -18.46 -21.42 20.22
CA VAL A 360 -17.57 -22.29 20.99
C VAL A 360 -18.22 -23.65 21.15
N PHE A 361 -17.51 -24.69 20.72
CA PHE A 361 -17.97 -26.07 20.92
C PHE A 361 -18.12 -26.37 22.43
N PRO A 362 -19.30 -26.86 22.90
CA PRO A 362 -19.58 -26.96 24.32
C PRO A 362 -18.95 -28.16 25.04
N LEU A 363 -18.17 -28.98 24.33
CA LEU A 363 -17.49 -30.15 24.89
C LEU A 363 -15.96 -30.04 24.77
N SER A 364 -15.29 -30.63 25.73
CA SER A 364 -13.85 -30.83 25.73
C SER A 364 -13.51 -32.32 25.96
N GLY A 365 -12.25 -32.70 25.73
CA GLY A 365 -11.80 -34.07 26.03
C GLY A 365 -12.02 -34.46 27.50
N LYS A 366 -11.97 -33.52 28.45
CA LYS A 366 -12.23 -33.78 29.86
C LYS A 366 -13.70 -34.21 30.12
N ASP A 367 -14.62 -33.64 29.36
CA ASP A 367 -16.04 -33.98 29.50
C ASP A 367 -16.34 -35.40 29.04
N LEU A 368 -15.69 -35.85 27.97
CA LEU A 368 -15.82 -37.21 27.49
C LEU A 368 -15.16 -38.22 28.45
N VAL A 369 -14.01 -37.87 29.06
CA VAL A 369 -13.40 -38.73 30.06
C VAL A 369 -14.32 -38.88 31.30
N ALA A 370 -14.95 -37.78 31.75
CA ALA A 370 -15.94 -37.83 32.81
C ALA A 370 -17.19 -38.65 32.44
N ALA A 371 -17.52 -38.72 31.15
CA ALA A 371 -18.60 -39.57 30.63
C ALA A 371 -18.17 -41.03 30.36
N GLY A 372 -16.94 -41.41 30.77
CA GLY A 372 -16.47 -42.79 30.69
C GLY A 372 -15.68 -43.18 29.41
N VAL A 373 -15.37 -42.26 28.54
CA VAL A 373 -14.53 -42.49 27.36
C VAL A 373 -13.04 -42.54 27.79
N PRO A 374 -12.33 -43.66 27.51
CA PRO A 374 -10.93 -43.75 27.95
C PRO A 374 -10.02 -42.78 27.20
N PRO A 375 -8.99 -42.23 27.88
CA PRO A 375 -7.97 -41.41 27.23
C PRO A 375 -7.25 -42.17 26.11
N GLY A 376 -7.15 -41.56 24.92
CA GLY A 376 -6.48 -42.19 23.78
C GLY A 376 -6.98 -41.70 22.42
N PRO A 377 -6.57 -42.32 21.32
CA PRO A 377 -7.01 -41.95 19.97
C PRO A 377 -8.54 -41.93 19.79
N GLU A 378 -9.25 -42.88 20.44
CA GLU A 378 -10.72 -42.97 20.41
C GLU A 378 -11.42 -41.74 20.98
N LEU A 379 -10.85 -41.14 22.04
CA LEU A 379 -11.37 -39.89 22.61
C LEU A 379 -11.35 -38.78 21.58
N GLY A 380 -10.24 -38.64 20.83
CA GLY A 380 -10.10 -37.61 19.79
C GLY A 380 -11.08 -37.83 18.63
N GLN A 381 -11.29 -39.06 18.23
CA GLN A 381 -12.24 -39.43 17.19
C GLN A 381 -13.69 -39.11 17.66
N ARG A 382 -14.06 -39.54 18.85
CA ARG A 382 -15.38 -39.26 19.40
C ARG A 382 -15.68 -37.78 19.54
N LEU A 383 -14.67 -37.01 19.96
CA LEU A 383 -14.81 -35.55 20.07
C LEU A 383 -15.11 -34.92 18.69
N LYS A 384 -14.42 -35.33 17.65
CA LYS A 384 -14.67 -34.89 16.28
C LYS A 384 -16.07 -35.29 15.77
N GLU A 385 -16.52 -36.49 16.03
CA GLU A 385 -17.86 -36.94 15.66
C GLU A 385 -18.96 -36.09 16.33
N LEU A 386 -18.76 -35.77 17.60
CA LEU A 386 -19.71 -34.91 18.33
C LEU A 386 -19.65 -33.45 17.85
N GLU A 387 -18.47 -32.96 17.50
CA GLU A 387 -18.32 -31.63 16.91
C GLU A 387 -18.99 -31.55 15.53
N GLU A 388 -18.85 -32.56 14.66
CA GLU A 388 -19.56 -32.61 13.38
C GLU A 388 -21.08 -32.66 13.60
N ARG A 389 -21.59 -33.47 14.52
CA ARG A 389 -23.00 -33.52 14.87
C ARG A 389 -23.52 -32.16 15.37
N TRP A 390 -22.69 -31.44 16.14
CA TRP A 390 -23.01 -30.10 16.64
C TRP A 390 -23.03 -29.07 15.50
N ILE A 391 -22.09 -29.13 14.58
CA ILE A 391 -22.07 -28.27 13.38
C ILE A 391 -23.32 -28.52 12.53
N GLU A 392 -23.69 -29.80 12.30
CA GLU A 392 -24.87 -30.17 11.54
C GLU A 392 -26.19 -29.70 12.21
N SER A 393 -26.23 -29.63 13.53
CA SER A 393 -27.35 -29.10 14.29
C SER A 393 -27.50 -27.56 14.24
N ARG A 394 -26.71 -26.87 13.43
CA ARG A 394 -26.60 -25.41 13.40
C ARG A 394 -26.03 -24.83 14.70
N PHE A 395 -25.10 -25.52 15.31
CA PHE A 395 -24.45 -25.11 16.58
C PHE A 395 -25.44 -25.00 17.76
N SER A 396 -26.59 -25.72 17.69
CA SER A 396 -27.67 -25.59 18.66
C SER A 396 -27.66 -26.58 19.80
N LEU A 397 -27.08 -27.80 19.57
CA LEU A 397 -27.07 -28.86 20.60
C LEU A 397 -26.27 -28.44 21.83
N GLN A 398 -26.90 -28.66 22.98
CA GLN A 398 -26.25 -28.39 24.26
C GLN A 398 -25.41 -29.60 24.71
N ARG A 399 -24.56 -29.37 25.72
CA ARG A 399 -23.62 -30.37 26.24
C ARG A 399 -24.33 -31.71 26.58
N GLU A 400 -25.48 -31.65 27.25
CA GLU A 400 -26.22 -32.82 27.71
C GLU A 400 -26.75 -33.64 26.53
N GLU A 401 -27.21 -32.97 25.47
CA GLU A 401 -27.73 -33.60 24.26
C GLU A 401 -26.62 -34.27 23.42
N LEU A 402 -25.44 -33.69 23.48
CA LEU A 402 -24.27 -34.28 22.82
C LEU A 402 -23.75 -35.51 23.55
N LEU A 403 -23.78 -35.53 24.89
CA LEU A 403 -23.29 -36.65 25.72
C LEU A 403 -24.32 -37.77 25.84
N GLY A 404 -25.62 -37.50 25.75
CA GLY A 404 -26.72 -38.44 25.95
C GLY A 404 -27.14 -39.23 24.72
N GLY A 405 -26.54 -38.97 23.54
CA GLY A 405 -26.77 -39.71 22.29
C GLY A 405 -25.51 -40.42 21.85
#